data_09e20790c53bbf679159b5e5fc484d94
#
_entry.id   09e20790c53bbf679159b5e5fc484d94
#
_cell.length_a   1.000
_cell.length_b   1.000
_cell.length_c   1.000
_cell.angle_alpha   90.00
_cell.angle_beta   90.00
_cell.angle_gamma   90.00
#
_symmetry.space_group_name_H-M   'P 1'
#
loop_
_entity.id
_entity.type
_entity.pdbx_description
1 polymer ?
#
loop_
_entity_poly.entity_id
_entity_poly.type
_entity_poly.pdbx_seq_one_letter_code
_entity_poly.pdbx_strand_id
1 'polypeptide(L)'
;MNQMRFRHSRRYVYVYYEGEGSEKAYLEFLKSRFHDVIIIKGKRGFYPNTEKDLKKPNSDLNKNWDTINEIWFFFDIDPDAMMDGRIASWKKLEDAIKKIDDRSGKKIKIRILMTTGCIEYWFLLHFERTQPTMDGQPFKEKIFNRLKTHVPQYTKAGTDVIMKFADEKMENAIGNAQRIMQSIVNNGQWAKADRKADRYRQLYTSGATFSTIFETLVELKDTQKP
;
A
#
# COMPACT_ATOMS: atom_id res chain seq x y z
N MET A 1 -0.29 -7.40 -42.20
CA MET A 1 -0.70 -7.86 -40.86
C MET A 1 -0.66 -6.68 -39.91
N ASN A 2 -1.82 -6.12 -39.55
CA ASN A 2 -1.93 -5.04 -38.59
C ASN A 2 -1.74 -5.63 -37.18
N GLN A 3 -0.60 -5.37 -36.56
CA GLN A 3 -0.43 -5.61 -35.13
C GLN A 3 -1.40 -4.67 -34.40
N MET A 4 -2.50 -5.23 -33.88
CA MET A 4 -3.29 -4.53 -32.87
C MET A 4 -2.39 -4.22 -31.68
N ARG A 5 -1.92 -2.98 -31.60
CA ARG A 5 -1.30 -2.48 -30.35
C ARG A 5 -2.38 -2.50 -29.28
N PHE A 6 -2.32 -3.49 -28.40
CA PHE A 6 -3.11 -3.47 -27.17
C PHE A 6 -2.77 -2.17 -26.42
N ARG A 7 -3.67 -1.19 -26.51
CA ARG A 7 -3.59 0.00 -25.68
C ARG A 7 -3.84 -0.47 -24.25
N HIS A 8 -2.79 -0.54 -23.42
CA HIS A 8 -2.96 -0.74 -22.00
C HIS A 8 -3.96 0.31 -21.48
N SER A 9 -5.03 -0.16 -20.86
CA SER A 9 -6.03 0.74 -20.31
C SER A 9 -5.41 1.55 -19.18
N ARG A 10 -5.51 2.87 -19.26
CA ARG A 10 -5.04 3.76 -18.19
C ARG A 10 -5.77 3.46 -16.90
N ARG A 11 -5.04 3.48 -15.80
CA ARG A 11 -5.55 3.28 -14.45
C ARG A 11 -5.70 4.64 -13.80
N TYR A 12 -6.93 5.07 -13.60
CA TYR A 12 -7.23 6.30 -12.88
C TYR A 12 -7.44 5.99 -11.41
N VAL A 13 -6.48 6.41 -10.59
CA VAL A 13 -6.35 5.99 -9.20
C VAL A 13 -6.65 7.13 -8.26
N TYR A 14 -7.52 6.89 -7.29
CA TYR A 14 -7.69 7.75 -6.12
C TYR A 14 -6.98 7.10 -4.93
N VAL A 15 -6.17 7.86 -4.20
CA VAL A 15 -5.30 7.30 -3.16
C VAL A 15 -5.62 7.91 -1.80
N TYR A 16 -5.76 7.07 -0.79
CA TYR A 16 -5.74 7.46 0.61
C TYR A 16 -4.42 7.02 1.25
N TYR A 17 -3.79 7.91 2.04
CA TYR A 17 -2.54 7.64 2.76
C TYR A 17 -2.55 8.31 4.13
N GLU A 18 -1.73 7.85 5.07
CA GLU A 18 -1.71 8.37 6.45
C GLU A 18 -0.71 9.51 6.64
N GLY A 19 0.49 9.38 6.11
CA GLY A 19 1.57 10.36 6.25
C GLY A 19 1.53 11.50 5.24
N GLU A 20 2.36 12.52 5.43
CA GLU A 20 2.41 13.68 4.53
C GLU A 20 3.63 13.69 3.60
N GLY A 21 4.67 12.96 3.93
CA GLY A 21 5.96 13.02 3.25
C GLY A 21 6.27 11.77 2.43
N SER A 22 6.57 10.69 3.12
CA SER A 22 7.12 9.46 2.54
C SER A 22 6.17 8.79 1.54
N GLU A 23 4.88 8.67 1.88
CA GLU A 23 3.88 8.07 0.99
C GLU A 23 3.65 8.92 -0.24
N LYS A 24 3.61 10.26 -0.06
CA LYS A 24 3.45 11.18 -1.19
C LYS A 24 4.64 11.07 -2.14
N ALA A 25 5.87 11.03 -1.62
CA ALA A 25 7.07 10.86 -2.42
C ALA A 25 7.07 9.51 -3.17
N TYR A 26 6.60 8.45 -2.50
CA TYR A 26 6.46 7.13 -3.12
C TYR A 26 5.38 7.11 -4.22
N LEU A 27 4.29 7.86 -4.05
CA LEU A 27 3.29 8.04 -5.11
C LEU A 27 3.87 8.74 -6.34
N GLU A 28 4.74 9.74 -6.18
CA GLU A 28 5.42 10.37 -7.31
C GLU A 28 6.36 9.38 -8.03
N PHE A 29 7.05 8.51 -7.29
CA PHE A 29 7.79 7.39 -7.88
C PHE A 29 6.87 6.48 -8.72
N LEU A 30 5.74 6.03 -8.16
CA LEU A 30 4.80 5.16 -8.89
C LEU A 30 4.27 5.80 -10.17
N LYS A 31 3.96 7.10 -10.14
CA LYS A 31 3.53 7.87 -11.32
C LYS A 31 4.62 7.93 -12.39
N SER A 32 5.87 8.16 -11.99
CA SER A 32 6.99 8.25 -12.93
C SER A 32 7.37 6.91 -13.52
N ARG A 33 7.26 5.84 -12.74
CA ARG A 33 7.67 4.49 -13.13
C ARG A 33 6.62 3.73 -13.94
N PHE A 34 5.34 3.97 -13.65
CA PHE A 34 4.21 3.29 -14.27
C PHE A 34 3.31 4.28 -15.02
N HIS A 35 3.61 4.52 -16.30
CA HIS A 35 2.95 5.54 -17.12
C HIS A 35 1.46 5.30 -17.38
N ASP A 36 0.97 4.08 -17.17
CA ASP A 36 -0.45 3.74 -17.22
C ASP A 36 -1.19 4.08 -15.92
N VAL A 37 -0.47 4.41 -14.84
CA VAL A 37 -1.05 4.82 -13.55
C VAL A 37 -1.20 6.34 -13.49
N ILE A 38 -2.44 6.80 -13.52
CA ILE A 38 -2.78 8.22 -13.39
C ILE A 38 -3.38 8.45 -12.00
N ILE A 39 -2.61 9.05 -11.10
CA ILE A 39 -3.11 9.40 -9.78
C ILE A 39 -3.92 10.69 -9.89
N ILE A 40 -5.25 10.57 -9.81
CA ILE A 40 -6.17 11.70 -9.86
C ILE A 40 -6.00 12.58 -8.62
N LYS A 41 -5.95 11.94 -7.45
CA LYS A 41 -5.81 12.62 -6.16
C LYS A 41 -5.16 11.70 -5.15
N GLY A 42 -4.18 12.23 -4.40
CA GLY A 42 -3.73 11.67 -3.15
C GLY A 42 -4.32 12.47 -1.98
N LYS A 43 -4.92 11.81 -1.01
CA LYS A 43 -5.54 12.45 0.15
C LYS A 43 -5.04 11.86 1.45
N ARG A 44 -4.57 12.74 2.33
CA ARG A 44 -4.23 12.36 3.70
C ARG A 44 -5.49 12.01 4.48
N GLY A 45 -5.39 10.96 5.28
CA GLY A 45 -6.44 10.47 6.16
C GLY A 45 -7.11 9.24 5.61
N PHE A 46 -7.21 8.27 6.48
CA PHE A 46 -7.70 6.94 6.18
C PHE A 46 -9.26 6.89 6.18
N TYR A 47 -9.85 5.76 6.40
CA TYR A 47 -11.27 5.46 6.28
C TYR A 47 -12.28 6.49 6.84
N PRO A 48 -12.02 7.30 7.90
CA PRO A 48 -12.97 8.34 8.31
C PRO A 48 -13.20 9.37 7.22
N ASN A 49 -12.16 9.66 6.43
CA ASN A 49 -12.26 10.58 5.30
C ASN A 49 -12.93 9.94 4.08
N THR A 50 -12.77 8.62 3.86
CA THR A 50 -13.46 7.91 2.79
C THR A 50 -14.98 8.02 2.96
N GLU A 51 -15.50 7.72 4.15
CA GLU A 51 -16.93 7.85 4.43
C GLU A 51 -17.43 9.30 4.26
N LYS A 52 -16.66 10.26 4.77
CA LYS A 52 -16.97 11.69 4.62
C LYS A 52 -16.97 12.10 3.15
N ASP A 53 -16.01 11.60 2.36
CA ASP A 53 -15.91 11.92 0.95
C ASP A 53 -17.06 11.31 0.13
N LEU A 54 -17.45 10.08 0.45
CA LEU A 54 -18.61 9.44 -0.19
C LEU A 54 -19.91 10.18 0.08
N LYS A 55 -20.08 10.75 1.29
CA LYS A 55 -21.28 11.50 1.67
C LYS A 55 -21.29 12.94 1.13
N LYS A 56 -20.15 13.53 0.83
CA LYS A 56 -20.05 14.95 0.42
C LYS A 56 -20.08 15.07 -1.12
N PRO A 57 -21.17 15.60 -1.73
CA PRO A 57 -21.30 15.65 -3.20
C PRO A 57 -20.15 16.35 -3.90
N ASN A 58 -19.59 17.38 -3.31
CA ASN A 58 -18.50 18.19 -3.88
C ASN A 58 -17.09 17.72 -3.44
N SER A 59 -16.94 16.52 -2.87
CA SER A 59 -15.62 15.95 -2.58
C SER A 59 -14.84 15.67 -3.86
N ASP A 60 -13.52 15.65 -3.78
CA ASP A 60 -12.67 15.28 -4.91
C ASP A 60 -12.95 13.83 -5.38
N LEU A 61 -13.30 12.93 -4.45
CA LEU A 61 -13.72 11.58 -4.78
C LEU A 61 -14.98 11.57 -5.64
N ASN A 62 -16.02 12.32 -5.23
CA ASN A 62 -17.30 12.36 -5.94
C ASN A 62 -17.21 13.07 -7.29
N LYS A 63 -16.43 14.15 -7.39
CA LYS A 63 -16.20 14.86 -8.64
C LYS A 63 -15.51 14.01 -9.71
N ASN A 64 -14.73 13.02 -9.30
CA ASN A 64 -13.97 12.14 -10.20
C ASN A 64 -14.53 10.71 -10.24
N TRP A 65 -15.69 10.46 -9.64
CA TRP A 65 -16.23 9.11 -9.42
C TRP A 65 -16.30 8.28 -10.70
N ASP A 66 -16.80 8.85 -11.77
CA ASP A 66 -16.98 8.16 -13.05
C ASP A 66 -15.66 7.92 -13.81
N THR A 67 -14.61 8.62 -13.42
CA THR A 67 -13.27 8.47 -14.01
C THR A 67 -12.44 7.45 -13.26
N ILE A 68 -12.65 7.32 -11.93
CA ILE A 68 -11.86 6.44 -11.05
C ILE A 68 -12.18 4.98 -11.38
N ASN A 69 -11.14 4.18 -11.63
CA ASN A 69 -11.27 2.73 -11.73
C ASN A 69 -10.51 1.95 -10.66
N GLU A 70 -9.64 2.63 -9.91
CA GLU A 70 -8.99 2.03 -8.73
C GLU A 70 -9.00 3.00 -7.54
N ILE A 71 -9.16 2.46 -6.32
CA ILE A 71 -8.92 3.18 -5.06
C ILE A 71 -7.86 2.43 -4.28
N TRP A 72 -6.78 3.14 -3.91
CA TRP A 72 -5.67 2.58 -3.16
C TRP A 72 -5.67 3.14 -1.73
N PHE A 73 -5.50 2.25 -0.77
CA PHE A 73 -5.31 2.59 0.64
C PHE A 73 -3.90 2.23 1.07
N PHE A 74 -3.04 3.22 1.27
CA PHE A 74 -1.80 3.01 2.03
C PHE A 74 -2.16 2.96 3.50
N PHE A 75 -1.86 1.85 4.12
CA PHE A 75 -2.36 1.52 5.45
C PHE A 75 -1.24 1.04 6.36
N ASP A 76 -0.93 1.86 7.36
CA ASP A 76 0.05 1.51 8.38
C ASP A 76 -0.61 0.64 9.46
N ILE A 77 -0.03 -0.53 9.72
CA ILE A 77 -0.44 -1.40 10.81
C ILE A 77 0.33 -0.96 12.05
N ASP A 78 -0.37 -0.38 13.02
CA ASP A 78 0.27 -0.02 14.28
C ASP A 78 0.66 -1.29 15.05
N PRO A 79 1.98 -1.56 15.20
CA PRO A 79 2.44 -2.75 15.88
C PRO A 79 2.14 -2.72 17.38
N ASP A 80 2.04 -1.52 17.97
CA ASP A 80 1.81 -1.33 19.40
C ASP A 80 0.30 -1.32 19.76
N ALA A 81 -0.59 -1.32 18.75
CA ALA A 81 -2.02 -1.35 18.98
C ALA A 81 -2.47 -2.69 19.58
N MET A 82 -3.28 -2.61 20.63
CA MET A 82 -3.93 -3.79 21.20
C MET A 82 -4.85 -4.47 20.16
N MET A 83 -5.05 -5.78 20.30
CA MET A 83 -5.84 -6.59 19.34
C MET A 83 -7.23 -6.02 19.09
N ASP A 84 -7.94 -5.58 20.14
CA ASP A 84 -9.29 -5.01 20.01
C ASP A 84 -9.27 -3.72 19.17
N GLY A 85 -8.25 -2.88 19.32
CA GLY A 85 -8.04 -1.68 18.51
C GLY A 85 -7.78 -2.01 17.04
N ARG A 86 -7.00 -3.06 16.78
CA ARG A 86 -6.77 -3.56 15.42
C ARG A 86 -8.05 -4.08 14.78
N ILE A 87 -8.81 -4.91 15.49
CA ILE A 87 -10.09 -5.45 15.00
C ILE A 87 -11.05 -4.30 14.68
N ALA A 88 -11.19 -3.31 15.57
CA ALA A 88 -12.05 -2.16 15.34
C ALA A 88 -11.62 -1.33 14.12
N SER A 89 -10.31 -1.12 13.93
CA SER A 89 -9.77 -0.42 12.77
C SER A 89 -9.99 -1.18 11.47
N TRP A 90 -9.80 -2.50 11.48
CA TRP A 90 -10.08 -3.35 10.33
C TRP A 90 -11.56 -3.29 9.92
N LYS A 91 -12.48 -3.38 10.89
CA LYS A 91 -13.92 -3.28 10.63
C LYS A 91 -14.29 -1.97 9.94
N LYS A 92 -13.72 -0.85 10.36
CA LYS A 92 -13.95 0.44 9.69
C LYS A 92 -13.44 0.46 8.24
N LEU A 93 -12.32 -0.19 7.95
CA LEU A 93 -11.83 -0.37 6.57
C LEU A 93 -12.82 -1.22 5.76
N GLU A 94 -13.26 -2.36 6.29
CA GLU A 94 -14.25 -3.23 5.63
C GLU A 94 -15.55 -2.47 5.33
N ASP A 95 -16.05 -1.66 6.27
CA ASP A 95 -17.23 -0.84 6.07
C ASP A 95 -17.04 0.21 4.97
N ALA A 96 -15.86 0.83 4.90
CA ALA A 96 -15.53 1.80 3.82
C ALA A 96 -15.46 1.10 2.46
N ILE A 97 -14.82 -0.06 2.38
CA ILE A 97 -14.73 -0.88 1.16
C ILE A 97 -16.13 -1.28 0.70
N LYS A 98 -16.96 -1.79 1.62
CA LYS A 98 -18.34 -2.17 1.30
C LYS A 98 -19.14 -1.00 0.72
N LYS A 99 -19.05 0.20 1.30
CA LYS A 99 -19.73 1.39 0.78
C LYS A 99 -19.28 1.76 -0.63
N ILE A 100 -17.97 1.61 -0.93
CA ILE A 100 -17.45 1.83 -2.29
C ILE A 100 -18.00 0.77 -3.26
N ASP A 101 -17.95 -0.50 -2.87
CA ASP A 101 -18.43 -1.62 -3.66
C ASP A 101 -19.94 -1.50 -3.98
N ASP A 102 -20.74 -1.21 -2.94
CA ASP A 102 -22.19 -1.03 -3.10
C ASP A 102 -22.51 0.12 -4.07
N ARG A 103 -21.81 1.25 -3.94
CA ARG A 103 -22.01 2.41 -4.81
C ARG A 103 -21.50 2.20 -6.23
N SER A 104 -20.36 1.54 -6.41
CA SER A 104 -19.73 1.32 -7.71
C SER A 104 -20.29 0.11 -8.48
N GLY A 105 -21.13 -0.71 -7.84
CA GLY A 105 -21.49 -2.03 -8.37
C GLY A 105 -20.26 -2.92 -8.57
N LYS A 106 -19.26 -2.81 -7.68
CA LYS A 106 -17.97 -3.53 -7.73
C LYS A 106 -17.12 -3.25 -8.98
N LYS A 107 -17.33 -2.13 -9.64
CA LYS A 107 -16.55 -1.72 -10.82
C LYS A 107 -15.21 -1.10 -10.46
N ILE A 108 -15.10 -0.50 -9.27
CA ILE A 108 -13.88 0.12 -8.78
C ILE A 108 -13.03 -0.94 -8.08
N LYS A 109 -11.80 -1.13 -8.55
CA LYS A 109 -10.85 -2.05 -7.93
C LYS A 109 -10.24 -1.43 -6.69
N ILE A 110 -10.33 -2.12 -5.55
CA ILE A 110 -9.75 -1.66 -4.30
C ILE A 110 -8.43 -2.38 -4.04
N ARG A 111 -7.40 -1.61 -3.67
CA ARG A 111 -6.11 -2.12 -3.25
C ARG A 111 -5.79 -1.65 -1.84
N ILE A 112 -5.38 -2.59 -1.00
CA ILE A 112 -4.93 -2.32 0.36
C ILE A 112 -3.42 -2.57 0.39
N LEU A 113 -2.67 -1.48 0.50
CA LEU A 113 -1.21 -1.48 0.55
C LEU A 113 -0.79 -1.37 2.02
N MET A 114 -0.82 -2.50 2.72
CA MET A 114 -0.49 -2.57 4.15
C MET A 114 1.02 -2.59 4.38
N THR A 115 1.44 -1.91 5.44
CA THR A 115 2.82 -1.99 5.92
C THR A 115 2.83 -1.96 7.45
N THR A 116 3.59 -2.85 8.08
CA THR A 116 3.72 -2.85 9.53
C THR A 116 4.52 -1.63 9.98
N GLY A 117 3.95 -0.87 10.91
CA GLY A 117 4.53 0.31 11.54
C GLY A 117 4.45 1.57 10.69
N CYS A 118 5.07 1.58 9.53
CA CYS A 118 5.13 2.75 8.64
C CYS A 118 5.70 2.36 7.27
N ILE A 119 5.49 3.23 6.25
CA ILE A 119 5.99 3.00 4.89
C ILE A 119 7.52 2.86 4.84
N GLU A 120 8.25 3.41 5.81
CA GLU A 120 9.70 3.27 5.91
C GLU A 120 10.13 1.80 6.06
N TYR A 121 9.27 0.93 6.61
CA TYR A 121 9.57 -0.51 6.59
C TYR A 121 9.56 -1.07 5.15
N TRP A 122 8.65 -0.65 4.31
CA TRP A 122 8.70 -0.97 2.88
C TRP A 122 9.98 -0.44 2.23
N PHE A 123 10.41 0.78 2.58
CA PHE A 123 11.66 1.34 2.07
C PHE A 123 12.89 0.54 2.52
N LEU A 124 12.89 0.06 3.76
CA LEU A 124 13.97 -0.78 4.26
C LEU A 124 14.10 -2.10 3.48
N LEU A 125 13.00 -2.66 3.00
CA LEU A 125 13.00 -3.88 2.17
C LEU A 125 13.69 -3.70 0.81
N HIS A 126 13.94 -2.47 0.35
CA HIS A 126 14.78 -2.23 -0.84
C HIS A 126 16.24 -2.60 -0.60
N PHE A 127 16.69 -2.60 0.64
CA PHE A 127 18.09 -2.81 1.01
C PHE A 127 18.34 -4.16 1.67
N GLU A 128 17.39 -4.65 2.46
CA GLU A 128 17.57 -5.87 3.24
C GLU A 128 16.27 -6.63 3.48
N ARG A 129 16.39 -7.95 3.62
CA ARG A 129 15.30 -8.80 4.07
C ARG A 129 15.31 -8.86 5.59
N THR A 130 14.38 -8.19 6.22
CA THR A 130 14.31 -8.12 7.68
C THR A 130 12.87 -8.16 8.18
N GLN A 131 12.67 -8.82 9.33
CA GLN A 131 11.43 -8.83 10.09
C GLN A 131 11.77 -8.40 11.54
N PRO A 132 11.92 -7.09 11.81
CA PRO A 132 12.25 -6.62 13.14
C PRO A 132 11.19 -7.05 14.16
N THR A 133 11.66 -7.50 15.31
CA THR A 133 10.82 -7.79 16.47
C THR A 133 10.54 -6.54 17.28
N MET A 134 9.45 -6.58 18.05
CA MET A 134 9.00 -5.49 18.90
C MET A 134 9.62 -5.60 20.31
N ASP A 135 10.95 -5.53 20.38
CA ASP A 135 11.74 -5.74 21.57
C ASP A 135 12.16 -4.41 22.25
N GLY A 136 11.25 -3.80 22.96
CA GLY A 136 11.56 -2.70 23.88
C GLY A 136 11.91 -1.34 23.28
N GLN A 137 12.04 -1.20 21.96
CA GLN A 137 12.17 0.10 21.28
C GLN A 137 10.94 0.37 20.42
N PRO A 138 10.50 1.65 20.26
CA PRO A 138 9.44 1.99 19.36
C PRO A 138 9.76 1.48 17.93
N PHE A 139 8.88 0.65 17.38
CA PHE A 139 9.10 -0.01 16.08
C PHE A 139 9.47 1.00 14.98
N LYS A 140 8.74 2.12 14.89
CA LYS A 140 8.96 3.15 13.88
C LYS A 140 10.35 3.78 13.97
N GLU A 141 10.85 4.01 15.17
CA GLU A 141 12.19 4.55 15.40
C GLU A 141 13.28 3.56 14.97
N LYS A 142 13.13 2.29 15.34
CA LYS A 142 14.04 1.21 14.93
C LYS A 142 14.13 1.11 13.39
N ILE A 143 12.99 1.14 12.71
CA ILE A 143 12.94 1.12 11.24
C ILE A 143 13.63 2.35 10.64
N PHE A 144 13.30 3.54 11.15
CA PHE A 144 13.87 4.79 10.65
C PHE A 144 15.39 4.84 10.80
N ASN A 145 15.90 4.49 11.99
CA ASN A 145 17.34 4.46 12.26
C ASN A 145 18.03 3.45 11.33
N ARG A 146 17.46 2.27 11.14
CA ARG A 146 18.01 1.24 10.26
C ARG A 146 17.97 1.64 8.79
N LEU A 147 16.90 2.29 8.33
CA LEU A 147 16.86 2.85 6.97
C LEU A 147 17.96 3.89 6.75
N LYS A 148 18.24 4.74 7.74
CA LYS A 148 19.32 5.73 7.68
C LYS A 148 20.72 5.13 7.60
N THR A 149 20.95 3.90 8.03
CA THR A 149 22.25 3.25 7.80
C THR A 149 22.50 2.96 6.32
N HIS A 150 21.44 2.73 5.54
CA HIS A 150 21.52 2.51 4.10
C HIS A 150 21.40 3.81 3.29
N VAL A 151 20.65 4.77 3.82
CA VAL A 151 20.35 6.06 3.17
C VAL A 151 20.53 7.19 4.18
N PRO A 152 21.81 7.60 4.47
CA PRO A 152 22.08 8.62 5.50
C PRO A 152 21.35 9.94 5.30
N GLN A 153 21.12 10.34 4.05
CA GLN A 153 20.39 11.56 3.67
C GLN A 153 18.86 11.41 3.68
N TYR A 154 18.33 10.25 4.08
CA TYR A 154 16.89 10.02 4.10
C TYR A 154 16.17 11.01 5.03
N THR A 155 15.14 11.66 4.49
CA THR A 155 14.13 12.42 5.24
C THR A 155 12.75 12.07 4.72
N LYS A 156 11.72 12.21 5.55
CA LYS A 156 10.33 11.92 5.14
C LYS A 156 9.83 12.78 3.97
N ALA A 157 10.45 13.94 3.74
CA ALA A 157 10.13 14.84 2.64
C ALA A 157 11.11 14.74 1.46
N GLY A 158 12.11 13.88 1.54
CA GLY A 158 13.18 13.74 0.52
C GLY A 158 12.72 12.97 -0.71
N THR A 159 11.86 13.57 -1.54
CA THR A 159 11.26 12.94 -2.71
C THR A 159 12.30 12.35 -3.66
N ASP A 160 13.34 13.10 -4.01
CA ASP A 160 14.37 12.64 -4.97
C ASP A 160 15.14 11.42 -4.46
N VAL A 161 15.44 11.41 -3.16
CA VAL A 161 16.14 10.31 -2.51
C VAL A 161 15.27 9.05 -2.54
N ILE A 162 13.98 9.20 -2.20
CA ILE A 162 13.01 8.09 -2.21
C ILE A 162 12.82 7.56 -3.63
N MET A 163 12.59 8.43 -4.60
CA MET A 163 12.42 8.05 -6.00
C MET A 163 13.62 7.27 -6.53
N LYS A 164 14.84 7.75 -6.23
CA LYS A 164 16.07 7.12 -6.68
C LYS A 164 16.21 5.68 -6.18
N PHE A 165 16.20 5.45 -4.87
CA PHE A 165 16.39 4.09 -4.36
C PHE A 165 15.18 3.19 -4.67
N ALA A 166 13.95 3.75 -4.71
CA ALA A 166 12.77 2.98 -5.05
C ALA A 166 12.84 2.43 -6.48
N ASP A 167 13.37 3.19 -7.44
CA ASP A 167 13.58 2.72 -8.81
C ASP A 167 14.74 1.72 -8.90
N GLU A 168 15.92 2.08 -8.38
CA GLU A 168 17.13 1.26 -8.47
C GLU A 168 17.00 -0.12 -7.78
N LYS A 169 16.20 -0.21 -6.71
CA LYS A 169 16.12 -1.38 -5.84
C LYS A 169 14.71 -2.01 -5.73
N MET A 170 13.80 -1.65 -6.61
CA MET A 170 12.41 -2.15 -6.60
C MET A 170 12.35 -3.68 -6.60
N GLU A 171 13.18 -4.35 -7.42
CA GLU A 171 13.21 -5.81 -7.50
C GLU A 171 13.65 -6.45 -6.19
N ASN A 172 14.61 -5.83 -5.49
CA ASN A 172 15.04 -6.28 -4.17
C ASN A 172 13.89 -6.19 -3.16
N ALA A 173 13.16 -5.07 -3.16
CA ALA A 173 12.02 -4.87 -2.26
C ALA A 173 10.92 -5.91 -2.51
N ILE A 174 10.57 -6.14 -3.77
CA ILE A 174 9.59 -7.15 -4.17
C ILE A 174 10.05 -8.53 -3.70
N GLY A 175 11.27 -8.94 -4.02
CA GLY A 175 11.81 -10.25 -3.66
C GLY A 175 11.91 -10.45 -2.14
N ASN A 176 12.33 -9.43 -1.39
CA ASN A 176 12.40 -9.48 0.07
C ASN A 176 11.02 -9.60 0.70
N ALA A 177 10.04 -8.81 0.25
CA ALA A 177 8.68 -8.86 0.75
C ALA A 177 7.98 -10.20 0.43
N GLN A 178 8.19 -10.74 -0.78
CA GLN A 178 7.67 -12.06 -1.17
C GLN A 178 8.21 -13.18 -0.27
N ARG A 179 9.52 -13.20 0.01
CA ARG A 179 10.13 -14.22 0.89
C ARG A 179 9.63 -14.10 2.31
N ILE A 180 9.43 -12.86 2.82
CA ILE A 180 8.84 -12.62 4.13
C ILE A 180 7.40 -13.13 4.17
N MET A 181 6.59 -12.79 3.18
CA MET A 181 5.22 -13.23 3.09
C MET A 181 5.12 -14.76 3.00
N GLN A 182 5.98 -15.39 2.19
CA GLN A 182 6.07 -16.85 2.11
C GLN A 182 6.38 -17.49 3.45
N SER A 183 7.32 -16.93 4.22
CA SER A 183 7.66 -17.42 5.56
C SER A 183 6.46 -17.32 6.51
N ILE A 184 5.72 -16.20 6.47
CA ILE A 184 4.52 -16.00 7.29
C ILE A 184 3.45 -17.03 6.91
N VAL A 185 3.19 -17.23 5.62
CA VAL A 185 2.18 -18.18 5.12
C VAL A 185 2.55 -19.62 5.46
N ASN A 186 3.80 -20.02 5.30
CA ASN A 186 4.26 -21.39 5.58
C ASN A 186 4.24 -21.72 7.08
N ASN A 187 4.47 -20.73 7.94
CA ASN A 187 4.49 -20.90 9.39
C ASN A 187 3.11 -20.76 10.06
N GLY A 188 2.10 -20.37 9.30
CA GLY A 188 0.75 -20.14 9.78
C GLY A 188 -0.33 -20.90 9.01
N GLN A 189 -1.51 -21.03 9.61
CA GLN A 189 -2.69 -21.68 8.98
C GLN A 189 -3.33 -20.84 7.84
N TRP A 190 -2.63 -19.87 7.32
CA TRP A 190 -3.12 -18.77 6.46
C TRP A 190 -3.26 -19.15 4.99
N ALA A 191 -2.66 -20.25 4.60
CA ALA A 191 -2.70 -20.76 3.22
C ALA A 191 -4.11 -21.18 2.75
N LYS A 192 -5.11 -21.17 3.67
CA LYS A 192 -6.47 -21.65 3.42
C LYS A 192 -7.55 -20.57 3.42
N ALA A 193 -7.18 -19.29 3.45
CA ALA A 193 -8.18 -18.23 3.32
C ALA A 193 -8.65 -18.15 1.86
N ASP A 194 -9.84 -18.64 1.60
CA ASP A 194 -10.43 -18.74 0.25
C ASP A 194 -10.70 -17.36 -0.40
N ARG A 195 -10.62 -16.28 0.38
CA ARG A 195 -10.86 -14.92 -0.10
C ARG A 195 -9.71 -13.99 0.26
N LYS A 196 -9.34 -13.12 -0.69
CA LYS A 196 -8.29 -12.11 -0.50
C LYS A 196 -8.54 -11.20 0.72
N ALA A 197 -9.79 -10.85 0.99
CA ALA A 197 -10.18 -10.06 2.15
C ALA A 197 -9.89 -10.78 3.48
N ASP A 198 -10.21 -12.07 3.57
CA ASP A 198 -9.96 -12.88 4.76
C ASP A 198 -8.45 -13.01 5.03
N ARG A 199 -7.66 -13.19 3.98
CA ARG A 199 -6.19 -13.19 4.07
C ARG A 199 -5.65 -11.86 4.62
N TYR A 200 -6.11 -10.74 4.11
CA TYR A 200 -5.67 -9.43 4.61
C TYR A 200 -6.08 -9.18 6.06
N ARG A 201 -7.28 -9.58 6.46
CA ARG A 201 -7.72 -9.52 7.85
C ARG A 201 -6.82 -10.36 8.76
N GLN A 202 -6.53 -11.59 8.39
CA GLN A 202 -5.64 -12.47 9.13
C GLN A 202 -4.24 -11.86 9.26
N LEU A 203 -3.64 -11.38 8.17
CA LEU A 203 -2.36 -10.69 8.18
C LEU A 203 -2.39 -9.49 9.15
N TYR A 204 -3.41 -8.66 9.06
CA TYR A 204 -3.56 -7.48 9.90
C TYR A 204 -3.62 -7.82 11.40
N THR A 205 -4.27 -8.90 11.76
CA THR A 205 -4.42 -9.33 13.16
C THR A 205 -3.29 -10.22 13.68
N SER A 206 -2.36 -10.64 12.83
CA SER A 206 -1.33 -11.63 13.19
C SER A 206 -0.23 -11.14 14.13
N GLY A 207 0.02 -9.85 14.15
CA GLY A 207 1.23 -9.31 14.77
C GLY A 207 2.51 -9.55 13.97
N ALA A 208 2.44 -10.15 12.79
CA ALA A 208 3.60 -10.33 11.93
C ALA A 208 4.07 -9.00 11.31
N THR A 209 5.37 -8.91 11.05
CA THR A 209 5.98 -7.76 10.34
C THR A 209 6.04 -8.07 8.86
N PHE A 210 5.32 -7.28 8.02
CA PHE A 210 5.22 -7.47 6.58
C PHE A 210 4.85 -6.18 5.84
N SER A 211 4.93 -6.22 4.51
CA SER A 211 4.31 -5.23 3.61
C SER A 211 3.64 -5.94 2.43
N THR A 212 2.46 -5.47 2.02
CA THR A 212 1.75 -5.99 0.83
C THR A 212 1.90 -5.09 -0.40
N ILE A 213 2.68 -4.01 -0.32
CA ILE A 213 2.92 -3.08 -1.44
C ILE A 213 3.44 -3.83 -2.67
N PHE A 214 4.30 -4.84 -2.47
CA PHE A 214 4.85 -5.65 -3.57
C PHE A 214 3.79 -6.31 -4.46
N GLU A 215 2.64 -6.68 -3.92
CA GLU A 215 1.56 -7.32 -4.70
C GLU A 215 1.03 -6.37 -5.78
N THR A 216 0.88 -5.09 -5.43
CA THR A 216 0.49 -4.06 -6.39
C THR A 216 1.58 -3.83 -7.45
N LEU A 217 2.86 -3.78 -7.04
CA LEU A 217 3.97 -3.59 -7.98
C LEU A 217 4.11 -4.74 -8.97
N VAL A 218 3.99 -5.99 -8.51
CA VAL A 218 4.03 -7.17 -9.38
C VAL A 218 2.93 -7.07 -10.44
N GLU A 219 1.70 -6.74 -10.04
CA GLU A 219 0.59 -6.60 -10.98
C GLU A 219 0.79 -5.42 -11.95
N LEU A 220 1.33 -4.28 -11.48
CA LEU A 220 1.65 -3.15 -12.35
C LEU A 220 2.73 -3.50 -13.37
N LYS A 221 3.76 -4.25 -12.98
CA LYS A 221 4.79 -4.74 -13.90
C LYS A 221 4.25 -5.72 -14.95
N ASP A 222 3.38 -6.63 -14.54
CA ASP A 222 2.79 -7.61 -15.46
C ASP A 222 1.95 -6.96 -16.55
N THR A 223 1.33 -5.82 -16.28
CA THR A 223 0.58 -5.06 -17.27
C THR A 223 1.45 -4.20 -18.20
N GLN A 224 2.75 -4.02 -17.91
CA GLN A 224 3.70 -3.31 -18.77
C GLN A 224 4.46 -4.25 -19.71
N LYS A 225 4.31 -5.56 -19.54
CA LYS A 225 4.91 -6.52 -20.48
C LYS A 225 4.24 -6.40 -21.85
N PRO A 226 5.01 -6.40 -22.93
CA PRO A 226 4.53 -6.26 -24.30
C PRO A 226 3.58 -7.40 -24.72
#